data_319b1ec6eedd2cb22be8ff8243906cc7
#
_entry.id   319b1ec6eedd2cb22be8ff8243906cc7
#
_cell.length_a   1.000
_cell.length_b   1.000
_cell.length_c   1.000
_cell.angle_alpha   90.00
_cell.angle_beta   90.00
_cell.angle_gamma   90.00
#
_symmetry.space_group_name_H-M   'P 1'
#
loop_
_entity.id
_entity.type
_entity.pdbx_description
1 polymer ?
#
loop_
_entity_poly.entity_id
_entity_poly.type
_entity_poly.pdbx_seq_one_letter_code
_entity_poly.pdbx_strand_id
1 'polypeptide(L)'
;VTNKKRILVVDDEQINLEFFDVMLSKLGFAVHKAEDGQEALEAVRRIRPDLIILDNIMPKLSGWEVTKIIKSSPEYAEFSEIPIIMFSALDDVKDKVEGLELGADDYITKPFNFAEVLARIRAILRSHELVKQIENREQSIIVGEKAVAEMQKAIASTKRSLELIGSAPDLSAAKELSAKARAALADLDERFGSFSSEYAELRNKASDIKTLRGKPHRADA
;
A
#
# COMPACT_ATOMS: atom_id res chain seq x y z
N VAL A 1 -2.52 -20.12 -0.41
CA VAL A 1 -1.51 -19.74 -1.43
C VAL A 1 -0.74 -18.57 -0.86
N THR A 2 0.50 -18.78 -0.41
CA THR A 2 1.38 -17.69 0.05
C THR A 2 1.69 -16.79 -1.15
N ASN A 3 1.16 -15.58 -1.12
CA ASN A 3 1.44 -14.58 -2.16
C ASN A 3 2.93 -14.19 -2.05
N LYS A 4 3.76 -14.68 -2.99
CA LYS A 4 5.19 -14.36 -3.02
C LYS A 4 5.36 -12.88 -3.35
N LYS A 5 6.27 -12.19 -2.66
CA LYS A 5 6.64 -10.81 -3.00
C LYS A 5 7.26 -10.78 -4.41
N ARG A 6 6.76 -9.89 -5.24
CA ARG A 6 7.19 -9.72 -6.64
C ARG A 6 8.31 -8.69 -6.69
N ILE A 7 9.44 -9.09 -7.24
CA ILE A 7 10.58 -8.21 -7.46
C ILE A 7 10.79 -8.06 -8.97
N LEU A 8 10.79 -6.82 -9.46
CA LEU A 8 11.20 -6.50 -10.81
C LEU A 8 12.69 -6.17 -10.80
N VAL A 9 13.46 -6.90 -11.59
CA VAL A 9 14.91 -6.66 -11.81
C VAL A 9 15.08 -6.08 -13.21
N VAL A 10 15.75 -4.95 -13.29
CA VAL A 10 15.98 -4.21 -14.55
C VAL A 10 17.49 -3.98 -14.72
N ASP A 11 18.07 -4.56 -15.75
CA ASP A 11 19.49 -4.47 -16.06
C ASP A 11 19.67 -4.87 -17.54
N ASP A 12 20.48 -4.16 -18.32
CA ASP A 12 20.71 -4.46 -19.72
C ASP A 12 21.68 -5.65 -19.94
N GLU A 13 22.39 -6.06 -18.89
CA GLU A 13 23.23 -7.24 -18.90
C GLU A 13 22.45 -8.50 -18.49
N GLN A 14 22.20 -9.40 -19.43
CA GLN A 14 21.48 -10.66 -19.20
C GLN A 14 22.08 -11.49 -18.06
N ILE A 15 23.38 -11.42 -17.86
CA ILE A 15 24.06 -12.16 -16.77
C ILE A 15 23.62 -11.69 -15.38
N ASN A 16 23.38 -10.38 -15.22
CA ASN A 16 22.88 -9.80 -13.98
C ASN A 16 21.43 -10.20 -13.72
N LEU A 17 20.59 -10.17 -14.75
CA LEU A 17 19.19 -10.61 -14.68
C LEU A 17 19.10 -12.07 -14.24
N GLU A 18 19.86 -12.97 -14.85
CA GLU A 18 19.90 -14.39 -14.50
C GLU A 18 20.43 -14.62 -13.07
N PHE A 19 21.47 -13.89 -12.68
CA PHE A 19 22.02 -13.95 -11.32
C PHE A 19 20.95 -13.63 -10.28
N PHE A 20 20.26 -12.49 -10.43
CA PHE A 20 19.21 -12.09 -9.49
C PHE A 20 18.00 -13.03 -9.52
N ASP A 21 17.60 -13.50 -10.70
CA ASP A 21 16.51 -14.46 -10.82
C ASP A 21 16.80 -15.73 -10.01
N VAL A 22 17.96 -16.36 -10.23
CA VAL A 22 18.35 -17.57 -9.52
C VAL A 22 18.44 -17.35 -8.01
N MET A 23 19.07 -16.25 -7.59
CA MET A 23 19.34 -15.99 -6.18
C MET A 23 18.07 -15.63 -5.41
N LEU A 24 17.23 -14.75 -5.96
CA LEU A 24 16.02 -14.29 -5.30
C LEU A 24 14.90 -15.32 -5.36
N SER A 25 14.77 -16.09 -6.46
CA SER A 25 13.79 -17.15 -6.58
C SER A 25 14.03 -18.28 -5.57
N LYS A 26 15.29 -18.66 -5.30
CA LYS A 26 15.64 -19.60 -4.23
C LYS A 26 15.21 -19.14 -2.84
N LEU A 27 15.13 -17.83 -2.63
CA LEU A 27 14.71 -17.22 -1.37
C LEU A 27 13.19 -17.01 -1.27
N GLY A 28 12.44 -17.44 -2.28
CA GLY A 28 10.98 -17.45 -2.27
C GLY A 28 10.32 -16.22 -2.85
N PHE A 29 11.07 -15.32 -3.49
CA PHE A 29 10.53 -14.19 -4.25
C PHE A 29 10.00 -14.64 -5.61
N ALA A 30 9.05 -13.88 -6.17
CA ALA A 30 8.64 -14.00 -7.56
C ALA A 30 9.41 -12.94 -8.37
N VAL A 31 10.36 -13.37 -9.19
CA VAL A 31 11.23 -12.47 -9.93
C VAL A 31 10.68 -12.25 -11.33
N HIS A 32 10.68 -11.00 -11.76
CA HIS A 32 10.37 -10.56 -13.12
C HIS A 32 11.56 -9.76 -13.63
N LYS A 33 11.82 -9.84 -14.91
CA LYS A 33 12.99 -9.23 -15.56
C LYS A 33 12.57 -8.22 -16.60
N ALA A 34 13.36 -7.18 -16.80
CA ALA A 34 13.28 -6.23 -17.89
C ALA A 34 14.70 -5.85 -18.33
N GLU A 35 14.92 -5.68 -19.62
CA GLU A 35 16.25 -5.47 -20.21
C GLU A 35 16.54 -3.97 -20.47
N ASP A 36 15.54 -3.11 -20.36
CA ASP A 36 15.68 -1.66 -20.50
C ASP A 36 14.61 -0.91 -19.71
N GLY A 37 14.77 0.42 -19.65
CA GLY A 37 13.85 1.27 -18.90
C GLY A 37 12.45 1.33 -19.46
N GLN A 38 12.26 1.16 -20.76
CA GLN A 38 10.92 1.15 -21.36
C GLN A 38 10.16 -0.13 -21.01
N GLU A 39 10.83 -1.28 -21.14
CA GLU A 39 10.27 -2.57 -20.71
C GLU A 39 9.96 -2.56 -19.19
N ALA A 40 10.83 -1.93 -18.38
CA ALA A 40 10.58 -1.76 -16.95
C ALA A 40 9.28 -1.02 -16.66
N LEU A 41 9.01 0.09 -17.34
CA LEU A 41 7.79 0.88 -17.18
C LEU A 41 6.53 0.08 -17.56
N GLU A 42 6.59 -0.70 -18.65
CA GLU A 42 5.49 -1.60 -19.03
C GLU A 42 5.29 -2.73 -18.01
N ALA A 43 6.39 -3.31 -17.52
CA ALA A 43 6.37 -4.34 -16.51
C ALA A 43 5.75 -3.85 -15.20
N VAL A 44 6.08 -2.64 -14.74
CA VAL A 44 5.49 -2.03 -13.54
C VAL A 44 3.96 -2.01 -13.60
N ARG A 45 3.39 -1.58 -14.72
CA ARG A 45 1.93 -1.55 -14.92
C ARG A 45 1.32 -2.94 -14.92
N ARG A 46 1.97 -3.89 -15.58
CA ARG A 46 1.45 -5.27 -15.75
C ARG A 46 1.50 -6.11 -14.49
N ILE A 47 2.64 -6.07 -13.78
CA ILE A 47 2.92 -6.97 -12.65
C ILE A 47 2.74 -6.34 -11.28
N ARG A 48 2.73 -4.99 -11.19
CA ARG A 48 2.66 -4.27 -9.92
C ARG A 48 3.65 -4.84 -8.89
N PRO A 49 4.97 -4.66 -9.08
CA PRO A 49 5.98 -5.25 -8.22
C PRO A 49 5.91 -4.68 -6.80
N ASP A 50 6.36 -5.46 -5.82
CA ASP A 50 6.51 -5.03 -4.43
C ASP A 50 7.84 -4.28 -4.20
N LEU A 51 8.80 -4.41 -5.13
CA LEU A 51 10.10 -3.75 -5.13
C LEU A 51 10.71 -3.80 -6.53
N ILE A 52 11.44 -2.76 -6.91
CA ILE A 52 12.21 -2.69 -8.15
C ILE A 52 13.70 -2.62 -7.82
N ILE A 53 14.50 -3.47 -8.47
CA ILE A 53 15.95 -3.38 -8.53
C ILE A 53 16.28 -2.84 -9.91
N LEU A 54 16.95 -1.70 -9.98
CA LEU A 54 17.09 -0.93 -11.21
C LEU A 54 18.54 -0.52 -11.44
N ASP A 55 19.13 -0.98 -12.54
CA ASP A 55 20.40 -0.46 -12.98
C ASP A 55 20.26 0.99 -13.47
N ASN A 56 21.26 1.81 -13.19
CA ASN A 56 21.24 3.20 -13.62
C ASN A 56 21.66 3.35 -15.10
N ILE A 57 22.64 2.58 -15.54
CA ILE A 57 23.24 2.74 -16.87
C ILE A 57 22.65 1.72 -17.82
N MET A 58 21.64 2.13 -18.57
CA MET A 58 20.93 1.29 -19.53
C MET A 58 20.65 2.06 -20.82
N PRO A 59 20.47 1.35 -21.96
CA PRO A 59 20.07 1.99 -23.20
C PRO A 59 18.63 2.51 -23.13
N LYS A 60 18.28 3.46 -24.01
CA LYS A 60 16.97 4.12 -24.17
C LYS A 60 16.62 5.04 -23.01
N LEU A 61 16.38 4.51 -21.82
CA LEU A 61 16.05 5.26 -20.59
C LEU A 61 16.98 4.80 -19.48
N SER A 62 17.65 5.76 -18.86
CA SER A 62 18.46 5.52 -17.65
C SER A 62 17.60 5.16 -16.46
N GLY A 63 18.19 4.51 -15.45
CA GLY A 63 17.47 4.20 -14.21
C GLY A 63 16.94 5.44 -13.50
N TRP A 64 17.63 6.59 -13.61
CA TRP A 64 17.15 7.87 -13.08
C TRP A 64 15.87 8.35 -13.76
N GLU A 65 15.82 8.27 -15.08
CA GLU A 65 14.62 8.66 -15.85
C GLU A 65 13.44 7.75 -15.51
N VAL A 66 13.68 6.44 -15.43
CA VAL A 66 12.65 5.48 -15.00
C VAL A 66 12.15 5.79 -13.59
N THR A 67 13.07 6.04 -12.64
CA THR A 67 12.71 6.41 -11.26
C THR A 67 11.86 7.68 -11.23
N LYS A 68 12.31 8.74 -11.93
CA LYS A 68 11.57 10.00 -12.04
C LYS A 68 10.17 9.80 -12.61
N ILE A 69 10.02 8.99 -13.65
CA ILE A 69 8.73 8.70 -14.27
C ILE A 69 7.82 7.99 -13.26
N ILE A 70 8.29 6.93 -12.60
CA ILE A 70 7.48 6.16 -11.63
C ILE A 70 7.09 7.03 -10.43
N LYS A 71 8.01 7.84 -9.91
CA LYS A 71 7.80 8.62 -8.68
C LYS A 71 7.04 9.94 -8.89
N SER A 72 7.10 10.55 -10.09
CA SER A 72 6.60 11.91 -10.30
C SER A 72 5.59 12.08 -11.44
N SER A 73 5.44 11.10 -12.34
CA SER A 73 4.51 11.23 -13.45
C SER A 73 3.07 10.93 -13.01
N PRO A 74 2.07 11.75 -13.38
CA PRO A 74 0.66 11.48 -13.12
C PRO A 74 0.18 10.11 -13.64
N GLU A 75 0.75 9.64 -14.75
CA GLU A 75 0.41 8.34 -15.34
C GLU A 75 0.87 7.15 -14.50
N TYR A 76 1.81 7.36 -13.58
CA TYR A 76 2.37 6.36 -12.67
C TYR A 76 2.05 6.64 -11.21
N ALA A 77 1.15 7.58 -10.90
CA ALA A 77 0.82 7.96 -9.53
C ALA A 77 0.42 6.78 -8.64
N GLU A 78 -0.26 5.78 -9.18
CA GLU A 78 -0.64 4.56 -8.43
C GLU A 78 0.55 3.63 -8.10
N PHE A 79 1.73 3.87 -8.70
CA PHE A 79 2.95 3.10 -8.52
C PHE A 79 4.04 3.89 -7.79
N SER A 80 3.80 5.16 -7.46
CA SER A 80 4.79 6.06 -6.84
C SER A 80 5.34 5.52 -5.52
N GLU A 81 4.54 4.74 -4.79
CA GLU A 81 4.91 4.13 -3.52
C GLU A 81 5.72 2.82 -3.67
N ILE A 82 5.93 2.31 -4.90
CA ILE A 82 6.76 1.12 -5.09
C ILE A 82 8.22 1.47 -4.79
N PRO A 83 8.88 0.77 -3.85
CA PRO A 83 10.27 1.05 -3.52
C PRO A 83 11.21 0.67 -4.65
N ILE A 84 12.22 1.52 -4.86
CA ILE A 84 13.24 1.36 -5.91
C ILE A 84 14.62 1.33 -5.25
N ILE A 85 15.38 0.24 -5.48
CA ILE A 85 16.80 0.14 -5.16
C ILE A 85 17.59 0.36 -6.45
N MET A 86 18.37 1.42 -6.47
CA MET A 86 19.25 1.72 -7.61
C MET A 86 20.58 0.97 -7.52
N PHE A 87 21.01 0.37 -8.63
CA PHE A 87 22.35 -0.18 -8.79
C PHE A 87 23.14 0.72 -9.71
N SER A 88 24.36 1.08 -9.33
CA SER A 88 25.23 1.90 -10.18
C SER A 88 26.69 1.60 -9.97
N ALA A 89 27.47 1.72 -11.03
CA ALA A 89 28.94 1.70 -11.00
C ALA A 89 29.55 3.03 -10.51
N LEU A 90 28.73 4.06 -10.31
CA LEU A 90 29.21 5.41 -10.01
C LEU A 90 29.48 5.60 -8.52
N ASP A 91 30.70 5.97 -8.22
CA ASP A 91 31.18 6.29 -6.87
C ASP A 91 31.00 7.78 -6.50
N ASP A 92 30.43 8.58 -7.41
CA ASP A 92 30.25 10.01 -7.16
C ASP A 92 29.11 10.25 -6.17
N VAL A 93 29.44 10.95 -5.08
CA VAL A 93 28.52 11.33 -4.04
C VAL A 93 27.38 12.19 -4.60
N LYS A 94 27.63 12.99 -5.63
CA LYS A 94 26.62 13.83 -6.27
C LYS A 94 25.52 12.99 -6.93
N ASP A 95 25.91 11.94 -7.65
CA ASP A 95 24.94 11.05 -8.31
C ASP A 95 24.09 10.30 -7.30
N LYS A 96 24.65 9.94 -6.13
CA LYS A 96 23.92 9.32 -5.03
C LYS A 96 22.88 10.27 -4.41
N VAL A 97 23.26 11.53 -4.20
CA VAL A 97 22.36 12.56 -3.64
C VAL A 97 21.25 12.86 -4.63
N GLU A 98 21.57 13.07 -5.91
CA GLU A 98 20.58 13.33 -6.95
C GLU A 98 19.57 12.18 -7.08
N GLY A 99 20.03 10.94 -6.98
CA GLY A 99 19.15 9.78 -7.05
C GLY A 99 18.18 9.64 -5.88
N LEU A 100 18.64 9.91 -4.68
CA LEU A 100 17.77 9.94 -3.50
C LEU A 100 16.76 11.09 -3.57
N GLU A 101 17.16 12.26 -4.09
CA GLU A 101 16.27 13.39 -4.32
C GLU A 101 15.20 13.10 -5.40
N LEU A 102 15.52 12.24 -6.37
CA LEU A 102 14.55 11.76 -7.37
C LEU A 102 13.57 10.71 -6.84
N GLY A 103 13.74 10.26 -5.60
CA GLY A 103 12.82 9.37 -4.90
C GLY A 103 13.21 7.89 -4.90
N ALA A 104 14.47 7.53 -5.21
CA ALA A 104 14.96 6.19 -4.96
C ALA A 104 15.01 5.93 -3.44
N ASP A 105 14.61 4.73 -3.02
CA ASP A 105 14.54 4.36 -1.60
C ASP A 105 15.88 3.90 -1.05
N ASP A 106 16.76 3.38 -1.90
CA ASP A 106 18.14 3.01 -1.54
C ASP A 106 19.03 2.96 -2.79
N TYR A 107 20.34 2.91 -2.54
CA TYR A 107 21.37 2.91 -3.56
C TYR A 107 22.48 1.91 -3.22
N ILE A 108 22.87 1.10 -4.19
CA ILE A 108 23.93 0.09 -4.03
C ILE A 108 24.99 0.29 -5.13
N THR A 109 26.25 0.44 -4.72
CA THR A 109 27.39 0.60 -5.65
C THR A 109 27.88 -0.76 -6.13
N LYS A 110 28.08 -0.92 -7.43
CA LYS A 110 28.80 -2.07 -8.03
C LYS A 110 30.32 -1.89 -7.84
N PRO A 111 31.10 -2.94 -7.43
CA PRO A 111 30.67 -4.29 -7.15
C PRO A 111 30.02 -4.42 -5.76
N PHE A 112 29.01 -5.28 -5.64
CA PHE A 112 28.25 -5.47 -4.41
C PHE A 112 28.34 -6.92 -3.89
N ASN A 113 28.07 -7.07 -2.60
CA ASN A 113 27.86 -8.37 -1.98
C ASN A 113 26.38 -8.71 -1.97
N PHE A 114 25.99 -9.88 -2.49
CA PHE A 114 24.59 -10.30 -2.52
C PHE A 114 23.93 -10.35 -1.14
N ALA A 115 24.67 -10.69 -0.08
CA ALA A 115 24.13 -10.68 1.28
C ALA A 115 23.72 -9.26 1.73
N GLU A 116 24.48 -8.23 1.32
CA GLU A 116 24.13 -6.83 1.55
C GLU A 116 22.87 -6.46 0.79
N VAL A 117 22.81 -6.78 -0.51
CA VAL A 117 21.61 -6.55 -1.35
C VAL A 117 20.37 -7.16 -0.72
N LEU A 118 20.44 -8.43 -0.30
CA LEU A 118 19.35 -9.13 0.32
C LEU A 118 18.91 -8.48 1.65
N ALA A 119 19.88 -8.02 2.46
CA ALA A 119 19.56 -7.32 3.70
C ALA A 119 18.79 -6.03 3.45
N ARG A 120 19.18 -5.25 2.43
CA ARG A 120 18.51 -4.01 2.02
C ARG A 120 17.10 -4.27 1.45
N ILE A 121 16.96 -5.26 0.55
CA ILE A 121 15.64 -5.70 0.04
C ILE A 121 14.68 -6.00 1.19
N ARG A 122 15.14 -6.81 2.17
CA ARG A 122 14.32 -7.17 3.32
C ARG A 122 13.98 -5.99 4.21
N ALA A 123 14.91 -5.07 4.43
CA ALA A 123 14.70 -3.87 5.23
C ALA A 123 13.65 -2.96 4.59
N ILE A 124 13.76 -2.69 3.30
CA ILE A 124 12.85 -1.84 2.54
C ILE A 124 11.46 -2.46 2.47
N LEU A 125 11.34 -3.73 2.10
CA LEU A 125 10.03 -4.41 2.06
C LEU A 125 9.34 -4.40 3.42
N ARG A 126 10.10 -4.57 4.52
CA ARG A 126 9.56 -4.47 5.89
C ARG A 126 9.10 -3.07 6.23
N SER A 127 9.87 -2.05 5.89
CA SER A 127 9.52 -0.65 6.14
C SER A 127 8.22 -0.28 5.43
N HIS A 128 8.12 -0.58 4.13
CA HIS A 128 6.91 -0.33 3.34
C HIS A 128 5.69 -1.09 3.87
N GLU A 129 5.88 -2.32 4.35
CA GLU A 129 4.79 -3.08 4.96
C GLU A 129 4.30 -2.45 6.26
N LEU A 130 5.21 -1.89 7.08
CA LEU A 130 4.86 -1.18 8.31
C LEU A 130 4.09 0.12 8.01
N VAL A 131 4.51 0.89 7.02
CA VAL A 131 3.81 2.11 6.59
C VAL A 131 2.38 1.77 6.17
N LYS A 132 2.19 0.79 5.29
CA LYS A 132 0.86 0.33 4.88
C LYS A 132 -0.01 -0.13 6.05
N GLN A 133 0.58 -0.77 7.07
CA GLN A 133 -0.15 -1.15 8.29
C GLN A 133 -0.63 0.07 9.08
N ILE A 134 0.21 1.10 9.19
CA ILE A 134 -0.13 2.35 9.88
C ILE A 134 -1.27 3.04 9.15
N GLU A 135 -1.17 3.23 7.84
CA GLU A 135 -2.19 3.86 7.00
C GLU A 135 -3.54 3.14 7.10
N ASN A 136 -3.55 1.80 6.99
CA ASN A 136 -4.77 1.02 7.15
C ASN A 136 -5.38 1.16 8.55
N ARG A 137 -4.55 1.32 9.58
CA ARG A 137 -5.00 1.51 10.96
C ARG A 137 -5.60 2.90 11.17
N GLU A 138 -4.97 3.92 10.61
CA GLU A 138 -5.50 5.29 10.63
C GLU A 138 -6.83 5.39 9.89
N GLN A 139 -6.94 4.79 8.72
CA GLN A 139 -8.20 4.70 7.97
C GLN A 139 -9.31 4.02 8.79
N SER A 140 -8.97 2.93 9.47
CA SER A 140 -9.94 2.23 10.34
C SER A 140 -10.42 3.09 11.52
N ILE A 141 -9.55 3.91 12.08
CA ILE A 141 -9.90 4.86 13.15
C ILE A 141 -10.84 5.93 12.60
N ILE A 142 -10.53 6.53 11.45
CA ILE A 142 -11.36 7.56 10.82
C ILE A 142 -12.77 7.03 10.52
N VAL A 143 -12.88 5.82 9.98
CA VAL A 143 -14.18 5.18 9.72
C VAL A 143 -14.94 4.95 11.02
N GLY A 144 -14.25 4.46 12.06
CA GLY A 144 -14.87 4.26 13.39
C GLY A 144 -15.38 5.57 14.01
N GLU A 145 -14.61 6.64 13.95
CA GLU A 145 -14.99 7.96 14.46
C GLU A 145 -16.20 8.54 13.73
N LYS A 146 -16.25 8.40 12.39
CA LYS A 146 -17.41 8.81 11.60
C LYS A 146 -18.66 8.04 12.00
N ALA A 147 -18.57 6.71 12.18
CA ALA A 147 -19.69 5.88 12.59
C ALA A 147 -20.22 6.29 13.97
N VAL A 148 -19.32 6.56 14.94
CA VAL A 148 -19.68 7.03 16.28
C VAL A 148 -20.37 8.39 16.21
N ALA A 149 -19.86 9.34 15.44
CA ALA A 149 -20.44 10.66 15.28
C ALA A 149 -21.86 10.62 14.68
N GLU A 150 -22.08 9.78 13.67
CA GLU A 150 -23.41 9.58 13.08
C GLU A 150 -24.38 8.92 14.07
N MET A 151 -23.93 7.95 14.83
CA MET A 151 -24.73 7.31 15.88
C MET A 151 -25.15 8.32 16.96
N GLN A 152 -24.23 9.18 17.40
CA GLN A 152 -24.54 10.24 18.38
C GLN A 152 -25.59 11.22 17.85
N LYS A 153 -25.49 11.64 16.57
CA LYS A 153 -26.50 12.51 15.94
C LYS A 153 -27.86 11.84 15.89
N ALA A 154 -27.92 10.57 15.53
CA ALA A 154 -29.20 9.84 15.45
C ALA A 154 -29.83 9.63 16.83
N ILE A 155 -29.02 9.31 17.85
CA ILE A 155 -29.50 9.21 19.23
C ILE A 155 -30.10 10.56 19.69
N ALA A 156 -29.39 11.66 19.42
CA ALA A 156 -29.87 13.01 19.78
C ALA A 156 -31.17 13.37 19.06
N SER A 157 -31.26 13.04 17.75
CA SER A 157 -32.48 13.24 16.95
C SER A 157 -33.66 12.42 17.47
N THR A 158 -33.42 11.13 17.77
CA THR A 158 -34.47 10.23 18.30
C THR A 158 -34.91 10.70 19.67
N LYS A 159 -34.00 11.11 20.56
CA LYS A 159 -34.37 11.69 21.88
C LYS A 159 -35.24 12.91 21.73
N ARG A 160 -34.87 13.84 20.86
CA ARG A 160 -35.67 15.04 20.57
C ARG A 160 -37.06 14.70 20.01
N SER A 161 -37.15 13.71 19.13
CA SER A 161 -38.45 13.25 18.60
C SER A 161 -39.34 12.65 19.69
N LEU A 162 -38.78 11.88 20.63
CA LEU A 162 -39.53 11.32 21.77
C LEU A 162 -40.03 12.42 22.72
N GLU A 163 -39.24 13.44 23.01
CA GLU A 163 -39.64 14.62 23.81
C GLU A 163 -40.82 15.35 23.15
N LEU A 164 -40.75 15.55 21.82
CA LEU A 164 -41.85 16.19 21.05
C LEU A 164 -43.09 15.35 21.00
N ILE A 165 -43.01 14.02 20.91
CA ILE A 165 -44.16 13.11 20.97
C ILE A 165 -44.84 13.21 22.33
N GLY A 166 -44.04 13.30 23.44
CA GLY A 166 -44.60 13.44 24.79
C GLY A 166 -45.32 14.76 25.04
N SER A 167 -45.01 15.81 24.26
CA SER A 167 -45.66 17.13 24.32
C SER A 167 -46.64 17.42 23.17
N ALA A 168 -46.98 16.43 22.36
CA ALA A 168 -47.82 16.61 21.19
C ALA A 168 -49.27 16.99 21.61
N PRO A 169 -49.89 17.99 20.95
CA PRO A 169 -51.18 18.50 21.32
C PRO A 169 -52.35 17.52 21.04
N ASP A 170 -52.14 16.60 20.09
CA ASP A 170 -53.14 15.60 19.70
C ASP A 170 -52.47 14.32 19.15
N LEU A 171 -53.31 13.28 18.94
CA LEU A 171 -52.85 11.97 18.45
C LEU A 171 -52.35 12.03 17.02
N SER A 172 -52.81 12.97 16.19
CA SER A 172 -52.36 13.10 14.79
C SER A 172 -50.93 13.62 14.73
N ALA A 173 -50.61 14.67 15.50
CA ALA A 173 -49.25 15.21 15.64
C ALA A 173 -48.26 14.18 16.22
N ALA A 174 -48.71 13.40 17.21
CA ALA A 174 -47.90 12.31 17.79
C ALA A 174 -47.58 11.22 16.77
N LYS A 175 -48.51 10.82 15.92
CA LYS A 175 -48.32 9.84 14.83
C LYS A 175 -47.30 10.34 13.78
N GLU A 176 -47.42 11.59 13.36
CA GLU A 176 -46.45 12.19 12.38
C GLU A 176 -45.04 12.24 12.93
N LEU A 177 -44.87 12.69 14.16
CA LEU A 177 -43.54 12.71 14.82
C LEU A 177 -42.94 11.32 14.99
N SER A 178 -43.80 10.32 15.33
CA SER A 178 -43.38 8.91 15.41
C SER A 178 -42.92 8.35 14.06
N ALA A 179 -43.61 8.72 12.97
CA ALA A 179 -43.20 8.30 11.62
C ALA A 179 -41.87 8.91 11.22
N LYS A 180 -41.62 10.21 11.52
CA LYS A 180 -40.33 10.87 11.29
C LYS A 180 -39.20 10.23 12.08
N ALA A 181 -39.43 9.89 13.35
CA ALA A 181 -38.44 9.20 14.18
C ALA A 181 -38.06 7.81 13.63
N ARG A 182 -39.05 7.04 13.16
CA ARG A 182 -38.80 5.73 12.54
C ARG A 182 -38.02 5.84 11.24
N ALA A 183 -38.32 6.82 10.41
CA ALA A 183 -37.57 7.05 9.16
C ALA A 183 -36.10 7.41 9.43
N ALA A 184 -35.85 8.25 10.44
CA ALA A 184 -34.47 8.59 10.86
C ALA A 184 -33.70 7.39 11.40
N LEU A 185 -34.34 6.47 12.11
CA LEU A 185 -33.73 5.22 12.58
C LEU A 185 -33.43 4.26 11.43
N ALA A 186 -34.31 4.16 10.44
CA ALA A 186 -34.07 3.32 9.26
C ALA A 186 -32.89 3.82 8.42
N ASP A 187 -32.79 5.15 8.21
CA ASP A 187 -31.63 5.78 7.55
C ASP A 187 -30.32 5.49 8.31
N LEU A 188 -30.34 5.53 9.64
CA LEU A 188 -29.22 5.19 10.46
C LEU A 188 -28.77 3.74 10.28
N ASP A 189 -29.72 2.81 10.26
CA ASP A 189 -29.46 1.37 10.11
C ASP A 189 -28.73 1.09 8.76
N GLU A 190 -29.18 1.72 7.68
CA GLU A 190 -28.56 1.60 6.35
C GLU A 190 -27.11 2.16 6.35
N ARG A 191 -26.92 3.36 6.92
CA ARG A 191 -25.60 4.00 7.02
C ARG A 191 -24.65 3.22 7.92
N PHE A 192 -25.15 2.66 9.02
CA PHE A 192 -24.34 1.82 9.92
C PHE A 192 -23.93 0.51 9.24
N GLY A 193 -24.79 -0.08 8.43
CA GLY A 193 -24.44 -1.23 7.59
C GLY A 193 -23.28 -0.93 6.64
N SER A 194 -23.28 0.25 6.01
CA SER A 194 -22.20 0.72 5.15
C SER A 194 -20.86 0.88 5.91
N PHE A 195 -20.88 1.56 7.07
CA PHE A 195 -19.68 1.71 7.91
C PHE A 195 -19.13 0.36 8.40
N SER A 196 -20.01 -0.54 8.78
CA SER A 196 -19.63 -1.89 9.23
C SER A 196 -18.93 -2.68 8.12
N SER A 197 -19.42 -2.58 6.89
CA SER A 197 -18.83 -3.23 5.72
C SER A 197 -17.45 -2.65 5.39
N GLU A 198 -17.32 -1.32 5.37
CA GLU A 198 -16.05 -0.63 5.12
C GLU A 198 -15.01 -0.97 6.20
N TYR A 199 -15.42 -0.96 7.48
CA TYR A 199 -14.55 -1.34 8.59
C TYR A 199 -14.10 -2.81 8.52
N ALA A 200 -15.00 -3.72 8.14
CA ALA A 200 -14.67 -5.13 7.96
C ALA A 200 -13.66 -5.35 6.84
N GLU A 201 -13.78 -4.60 5.73
CA GLU A 201 -12.82 -4.65 4.62
C GLU A 201 -11.42 -4.17 5.04
N LEU A 202 -11.35 -3.04 5.75
CA LEU A 202 -10.09 -2.51 6.29
C LEU A 202 -9.44 -3.47 7.29
N ARG A 203 -10.24 -4.10 8.15
CA ARG A 203 -9.77 -5.10 9.11
C ARG A 203 -9.23 -6.35 8.42
N ASN A 204 -9.86 -6.81 7.34
CA ASN A 204 -9.39 -7.95 6.57
C ASN A 204 -8.06 -7.63 5.87
N LYS A 205 -7.93 -6.46 5.26
CA LYS A 205 -6.65 -5.99 4.71
C LYS A 205 -5.53 -5.98 5.75
N ALA A 206 -5.82 -5.55 6.97
CA ALA A 206 -4.87 -5.54 8.08
C ALA A 206 -4.54 -6.97 8.60
N SER A 207 -5.47 -7.93 8.51
CA SER A 207 -5.29 -9.32 8.94
C SER A 207 -4.43 -10.13 7.97
N ASP A 208 -4.61 -9.92 6.67
CA ASP A 208 -3.81 -10.59 5.63
C ASP A 208 -2.32 -10.27 5.77
N ILE A 209 -1.99 -9.08 6.28
CA ILE A 209 -0.63 -8.66 6.58
C ILE A 209 -0.07 -9.40 7.81
N LYS A 210 -0.89 -9.75 8.81
CA LYS A 210 -0.46 -10.52 10.00
C LYS A 210 -0.14 -11.97 9.69
N THR A 211 -0.85 -12.61 8.77
CA THR A 211 -0.61 -14.01 8.39
C THR A 211 0.73 -14.20 7.66
N LEU A 212 1.27 -13.16 7.04
CA LEU A 212 2.60 -13.16 6.45
C LEU A 212 3.74 -13.14 7.50
N ARG A 213 3.46 -12.72 8.75
CA ARG A 213 4.44 -12.71 9.86
C ARG A 213 4.60 -14.04 10.59
N GLY A 214 3.71 -15.01 10.38
CA GLY A 214 3.51 -16.16 11.28
C GLY A 214 4.37 -17.39 11.02
N LYS A 215 5.45 -17.35 10.24
CA LYS A 215 6.39 -18.49 10.17
C LYS A 215 7.79 -18.04 10.54
N PRO A 216 8.30 -18.39 11.77
CA PRO A 216 9.72 -18.31 12.03
C PRO A 216 10.44 -19.22 11.05
N HIS A 217 11.44 -18.70 10.35
CA HIS A 217 12.39 -19.47 9.60
C HIS A 217 13.04 -20.46 10.60
N ARG A 218 12.64 -21.73 10.54
CA ARG A 218 13.47 -22.78 11.12
C ARG A 218 14.75 -22.79 10.26
N ALA A 219 15.81 -22.29 10.83
CA ALA A 219 17.16 -22.63 10.41
C ALA A 219 17.32 -24.11 10.76
N ASP A 220 17.17 -24.96 9.76
CA ASP A 220 17.64 -26.34 9.89
C ASP A 220 19.16 -26.31 9.76
N ALA A 221 19.77 -26.89 10.78
CA ALA A 221 21.20 -27.08 10.96
C ALA A 221 21.83 -27.92 9.85
#